data_0821e23a516d9932373200d276564708
#
_entry.id   0821e23a516d9932373200d276564708
#
_cell.length_a   1.000
_cell.length_b   1.000
_cell.length_c   1.000
_cell.angle_alpha   90.00
_cell.angle_beta   90.00
_cell.angle_gamma   90.00
#
_symmetry.space_group_name_H-M   'P 1'
#
loop_
_entity.id
_entity.type
_entity.pdbx_description
1 polymer ?
#
loop_
_entity_poly.entity_id
_entity_poly.type
_entity_poly.pdbx_seq_one_letter_code
_entity_poly.pdbx_strand_id
1 'polypeptide(L)'
;LFPTKAQRELIDRNLALMGMEDRKKSSFAELSGGQQQRALLARALCATRTMLLLDEPVAGLDPMVTREMYQTIDMLHREKSLTVVMISHDLDAALRQGDRILHLSHDGIFLGTPEEYRHSPLGQRFVGGCSHD
;
A
#
# COMPACT_ATOMS: atom_id res chain seq x y z
N LEU A 1 25.27 -16.03 -6.59
CA LEU A 1 24.97 -16.09 -5.15
C LEU A 1 23.57 -16.66 -4.97
N PHE A 2 23.48 -17.84 -4.37
CA PHE A 2 22.18 -18.46 -4.08
C PHE A 2 21.75 -18.09 -2.67
N PRO A 3 20.44 -17.91 -2.42
CA PRO A 3 19.94 -17.59 -1.08
C PRO A 3 20.24 -18.73 -0.09
N THR A 4 20.55 -18.37 1.16
CA THR A 4 20.69 -19.32 2.26
C THR A 4 19.37 -20.01 2.57
N LYS A 5 19.39 -21.07 3.40
CA LYS A 5 18.18 -21.76 3.85
C LYS A 5 17.21 -20.78 4.56
N ALA A 6 17.70 -19.98 5.48
CA ALA A 6 16.91 -18.98 6.21
C ALA A 6 16.29 -17.92 5.28
N GLN A 7 17.05 -17.49 4.26
CA GLN A 7 16.53 -16.54 3.26
C GLN A 7 15.42 -17.17 2.39
N ARG A 8 15.55 -18.45 2.02
CA ARG A 8 14.49 -19.17 1.28
C ARG A 8 13.22 -19.29 2.10
N GLU A 9 13.34 -19.66 3.37
CA GLU A 9 12.19 -19.76 4.28
C GLU A 9 11.50 -18.41 4.48
N LEU A 10 12.25 -17.31 4.55
CA LEU A 10 11.70 -15.95 4.60
C LEU A 10 10.96 -15.58 3.31
N ILE A 11 11.54 -15.88 2.16
CA ILE A 11 10.91 -15.65 0.84
C ILE A 11 9.60 -16.45 0.74
N ASP A 12 9.64 -17.75 1.08
CA ASP A 12 8.47 -18.61 1.00
C ASP A 12 7.34 -18.13 1.89
N ARG A 13 7.65 -17.70 3.12
CA ARG A 13 6.68 -17.12 4.05
C ARG A 13 6.05 -15.83 3.52
N ASN A 14 6.85 -14.94 2.93
CA ASN A 14 6.32 -13.68 2.40
C ASN A 14 5.53 -13.89 1.10
N LEU A 15 5.92 -14.85 0.25
CA LEU A 15 5.11 -15.25 -0.90
C LEU A 15 3.77 -15.86 -0.49
N ALA A 16 3.77 -16.73 0.54
CA ALA A 16 2.55 -17.31 1.09
C ALA A 16 1.62 -16.22 1.66
N LEU A 17 2.18 -15.26 2.40
CA LEU A 17 1.44 -14.12 2.93
C LEU A 17 0.75 -13.29 1.84
N MET A 18 1.33 -13.25 0.64
CA MET A 18 0.78 -12.56 -0.53
C MET A 18 -0.08 -13.47 -1.43
N GLY A 19 -0.28 -14.75 -1.08
CA GLY A 19 -1.01 -15.72 -1.91
C GLY A 19 -0.31 -15.99 -3.24
N MET A 20 1.03 -16.05 -3.23
CA MET A 20 1.87 -16.17 -4.42
C MET A 20 2.74 -17.45 -4.43
N GLU A 21 2.44 -18.44 -3.59
CA GLU A 21 3.24 -19.66 -3.43
C GLU A 21 3.39 -20.43 -4.75
N ASP A 22 2.30 -20.54 -5.47
CA ASP A 22 2.23 -21.27 -6.76
C ASP A 22 2.92 -20.51 -7.91
N ARG A 23 3.25 -19.23 -7.71
CA ARG A 23 3.93 -18.36 -8.67
C ARG A 23 5.42 -18.19 -8.42
N LYS A 24 5.98 -18.86 -7.42
CA LYS A 24 7.40 -18.74 -7.03
C LYS A 24 8.39 -18.95 -8.18
N LYS A 25 8.04 -19.80 -9.17
CA LYS A 25 8.88 -20.12 -10.34
C LYS A 25 8.50 -19.36 -11.61
N SER A 26 7.43 -18.57 -11.57
CA SER A 26 7.00 -17.78 -12.73
C SER A 26 7.96 -16.61 -12.98
N SER A 27 8.13 -16.26 -14.23
CA SER A 27 8.81 -15.01 -14.60
C SER A 27 7.94 -13.82 -14.17
N PHE A 28 8.57 -12.74 -13.69
CA PHE A 28 7.84 -11.53 -13.30
C PHE A 28 7.00 -10.96 -14.46
N ALA A 29 7.49 -11.07 -15.70
CA ALA A 29 6.80 -10.61 -16.90
C ALA A 29 5.52 -11.42 -17.23
N GLU A 30 5.40 -12.66 -16.72
CA GLU A 30 4.21 -13.51 -16.92
C GLU A 30 3.11 -13.26 -15.88
N LEU A 31 3.40 -12.46 -14.86
CA LEU A 31 2.45 -12.12 -13.80
C LEU A 31 1.49 -11.03 -14.26
N SER A 32 0.22 -11.13 -13.83
CA SER A 32 -0.72 -10.02 -13.97
C SER A 32 -0.27 -8.81 -13.16
N GLY A 33 -0.80 -7.60 -13.46
CA GLY A 33 -0.44 -6.38 -12.72
C GLY A 33 -0.61 -6.52 -11.20
N GLY A 34 -1.73 -7.10 -10.74
CA GLY A 34 -1.95 -7.37 -9.32
C GLY A 34 -0.97 -8.39 -8.74
N GLN A 35 -0.62 -9.43 -9.48
CA GLN A 35 0.39 -10.40 -9.07
C GLN A 35 1.79 -9.77 -9.02
N GLN A 36 2.12 -8.88 -9.95
CA GLN A 36 3.37 -8.12 -9.93
C GLN A 36 3.47 -7.24 -8.67
N GLN A 37 2.40 -6.52 -8.33
CA GLN A 37 2.36 -5.70 -7.11
C GLN A 37 2.51 -6.56 -5.84
N ARG A 38 1.84 -7.71 -5.76
CA ARG A 38 1.98 -8.66 -4.64
C ARG A 38 3.41 -9.22 -4.55
N ALA A 39 4.03 -9.54 -5.68
CA ALA A 39 5.42 -10.01 -5.71
C ALA A 39 6.40 -8.92 -5.23
N LEU A 40 6.19 -7.65 -5.64
CA LEU A 40 6.97 -6.51 -5.17
C LEU A 40 6.80 -6.28 -3.67
N LEU A 41 5.58 -6.40 -3.16
CA LEU A 41 5.29 -6.29 -1.73
C LEU A 41 5.95 -7.43 -0.94
N ALA A 42 5.85 -8.68 -1.41
CA ALA A 42 6.54 -9.83 -0.81
C ALA A 42 8.05 -9.62 -0.75
N ARG A 43 8.65 -9.08 -1.82
CA ARG A 43 10.07 -8.71 -1.88
C ARG A 43 10.41 -7.63 -0.86
N ALA A 44 9.62 -6.56 -0.77
CA ALA A 44 9.83 -5.49 0.20
C ALA A 44 9.80 -6.01 1.64
N LEU A 45 8.88 -6.92 1.95
CA LEU A 45 8.75 -7.54 3.27
C LEU A 45 9.95 -8.40 3.67
N CYS A 46 10.71 -8.92 2.71
CA CYS A 46 11.96 -9.63 3.02
C CYS A 46 13.03 -8.73 3.65
N ALA A 47 12.99 -7.43 3.38
CA ALA A 47 13.91 -6.43 3.93
C ALA A 47 13.29 -5.56 5.03
N THR A 48 11.96 -5.59 5.17
CA THR A 48 11.21 -4.73 6.10
C THR A 48 11.24 -5.28 7.52
N ARG A 49 11.52 -4.40 8.49
CA ARG A 49 11.46 -4.73 9.93
C ARG A 49 10.39 -3.92 10.67
N THR A 50 10.32 -2.63 10.41
CA THR A 50 9.49 -1.69 11.19
C THR A 50 8.62 -0.78 10.31
N MET A 51 9.10 -0.42 9.12
CA MET A 51 8.43 0.55 8.25
C MET A 51 8.44 0.10 6.80
N LEU A 52 7.31 0.23 6.13
CA LEU A 52 7.10 -0.04 4.72
C LEU A 52 6.70 1.25 4.02
N LEU A 53 7.42 1.60 2.94
CA LEU A 53 7.10 2.74 2.08
C LEU A 53 6.52 2.21 0.78
N LEU A 54 5.33 2.69 0.42
CA LEU A 54 4.61 2.31 -0.79
C LEU A 54 4.31 3.55 -1.61
N ASP A 55 4.73 3.54 -2.87
CA ASP A 55 4.45 4.60 -3.83
C ASP A 55 3.42 4.08 -4.84
N GLU A 56 2.21 4.65 -4.80
CA GLU A 56 1.07 4.30 -5.67
C GLU A 56 0.84 2.77 -5.80
N PRO A 57 0.72 2.00 -4.69
CA PRO A 57 0.74 0.53 -4.74
C PRO A 57 -0.44 -0.09 -5.48
N VAL A 58 -1.48 0.68 -5.78
CA VAL A 58 -2.70 0.21 -6.46
C VAL A 58 -2.91 0.87 -7.83
N ALA A 59 -1.96 1.67 -8.29
CA ALA A 59 -2.08 2.36 -9.58
C ALA A 59 -2.25 1.36 -10.74
N GLY A 60 -3.26 1.60 -11.58
CA GLY A 60 -3.54 0.77 -12.75
C GLY A 60 -4.12 -0.62 -12.45
N LEU A 61 -4.50 -0.90 -11.22
CA LEU A 61 -5.20 -2.14 -10.85
C LEU A 61 -6.71 -1.99 -11.01
N ASP A 62 -7.38 -3.10 -11.30
CA ASP A 62 -8.84 -3.11 -11.29
C ASP A 62 -9.39 -2.96 -9.85
N PRO A 63 -10.67 -2.56 -9.69
CA PRO A 63 -11.25 -2.26 -8.38
C PRO A 63 -11.24 -3.43 -7.39
N MET A 64 -11.35 -4.68 -7.87
CA MET A 64 -11.33 -5.86 -7.01
C MET A 64 -9.92 -6.08 -6.46
N VAL A 65 -8.91 -6.07 -7.31
CA VAL A 65 -7.50 -6.23 -6.94
C VAL A 65 -7.03 -5.08 -6.04
N THR A 66 -7.48 -3.86 -6.34
CA THR A 66 -7.23 -2.67 -5.49
C THR A 66 -7.74 -2.90 -4.06
N ARG A 67 -8.97 -3.37 -3.90
CA ARG A 67 -9.55 -3.69 -2.57
C ARG A 67 -8.74 -4.75 -1.84
N GLU A 68 -8.38 -5.83 -2.51
CA GLU A 68 -7.58 -6.91 -1.93
C GLU A 68 -6.19 -6.41 -1.50
N MET A 69 -5.58 -5.51 -2.28
CA MET A 69 -4.30 -4.91 -1.94
C MET A 69 -4.40 -4.05 -0.67
N TYR A 70 -5.42 -3.21 -0.54
CA TYR A 70 -5.65 -2.43 0.67
C TYR A 70 -5.90 -3.32 1.89
N GLN A 71 -6.67 -4.41 1.76
CA GLN A 71 -6.88 -5.37 2.84
C GLN A 71 -5.56 -6.02 3.28
N THR A 72 -4.69 -6.35 2.32
CA THR A 72 -3.36 -6.89 2.60
C THR A 72 -2.49 -5.88 3.35
N ILE A 73 -2.49 -4.62 2.92
CA ILE A 73 -1.74 -3.53 3.57
C ILE A 73 -2.25 -3.30 5.01
N ASP A 74 -3.57 -3.28 5.21
CA ASP A 74 -4.19 -3.14 6.53
C ASP A 74 -3.81 -4.30 7.46
N MET A 75 -3.83 -5.52 6.96
CA MET A 75 -3.38 -6.71 7.70
C MET A 75 -1.90 -6.60 8.11
N LEU A 76 -1.02 -6.16 7.22
CA LEU A 76 0.40 -5.94 7.52
C LEU A 76 0.58 -4.90 8.62
N HIS A 77 -0.18 -3.83 8.59
CA HIS A 77 -0.15 -2.78 9.60
C HIS A 77 -0.64 -3.31 10.95
N ARG A 78 -1.84 -3.90 11.00
CA ARG A 78 -2.50 -4.30 12.26
C ARG A 78 -1.91 -5.56 12.89
N GLU A 79 -1.69 -6.61 12.08
CA GLU A 79 -1.27 -7.90 12.61
C GLU A 79 0.25 -8.05 12.70
N LYS A 80 1.00 -7.37 11.85
CA LYS A 80 2.47 -7.41 11.84
C LYS A 80 3.10 -6.19 12.50
N SER A 81 2.29 -5.25 13.00
CA SER A 81 2.75 -4.01 13.65
C SER A 81 3.73 -3.20 12.78
N LEU A 82 3.55 -3.25 11.47
CA LEU A 82 4.35 -2.46 10.54
C LEU A 82 3.80 -1.04 10.45
N THR A 83 4.66 -0.05 10.53
CA THR A 83 4.30 1.30 10.10
C THR A 83 4.27 1.33 8.57
N VAL A 84 3.14 1.70 8.00
CA VAL A 84 3.00 1.84 6.54
C VAL A 84 2.88 3.31 6.19
N VAL A 85 3.77 3.78 5.33
CA VAL A 85 3.67 5.10 4.70
C VAL A 85 3.35 4.88 3.24
N MET A 86 2.20 5.36 2.79
CA MET A 86 1.72 5.18 1.43
C MET A 86 1.52 6.53 0.75
N ILE A 87 2.08 6.68 -0.44
CA ILE A 87 1.81 7.81 -1.32
C ILE A 87 0.66 7.40 -2.24
N SER A 88 -0.37 8.25 -2.32
CA SER A 88 -1.51 8.06 -3.20
C SER A 88 -2.06 9.40 -3.66
N HIS A 89 -2.54 9.45 -4.88
CA HIS A 89 -3.31 10.58 -5.40
C HIS A 89 -4.83 10.38 -5.22
N ASP A 90 -5.26 9.20 -4.77
CA ASP A 90 -6.65 8.90 -4.43
C ASP A 90 -6.94 9.38 -3.00
N LEU A 91 -7.49 10.59 -2.89
CA LEU A 91 -7.83 11.20 -1.62
C LEU A 91 -8.89 10.38 -0.85
N ASP A 92 -9.88 9.84 -1.55
CA ASP A 92 -10.94 9.06 -0.92
C ASP A 92 -10.40 7.77 -0.31
N ALA A 93 -9.50 7.08 -1.02
CA ALA A 93 -8.82 5.91 -0.48
C ALA A 93 -7.96 6.29 0.73
N ALA A 94 -7.18 7.38 0.64
CA ALA A 94 -6.35 7.86 1.75
C ALA A 94 -7.19 8.16 3.00
N LEU A 95 -8.34 8.83 2.84
CA LEU A 95 -9.25 9.16 3.94
C LEU A 95 -9.98 7.95 4.54
N ARG A 96 -10.13 6.86 3.78
CA ARG A 96 -10.74 5.61 4.28
C ARG A 96 -9.74 4.68 4.94
N GLN A 97 -8.51 4.65 4.45
CA GLN A 97 -7.51 3.64 4.84
C GLN A 97 -6.47 4.18 5.83
N GLY A 98 -6.19 5.48 5.78
CA GLY A 98 -5.13 6.08 6.59
C GLY A 98 -5.56 6.37 8.03
N ASP A 99 -4.71 6.08 9.00
CA ASP A 99 -4.87 6.57 10.38
C ASP A 99 -4.46 8.04 10.48
N ARG A 100 -3.53 8.46 9.63
CA ARG A 100 -3.06 9.84 9.52
C ARG A 100 -2.87 10.25 8.07
N ILE A 101 -3.13 11.52 7.79
CA ILE A 101 -2.98 12.14 6.47
C ILE A 101 -1.86 13.17 6.55
N LEU A 102 -0.88 13.02 5.68
CA LEU A 102 0.07 14.09 5.34
C LEU A 102 -0.28 14.58 3.93
N HIS A 103 -0.84 15.76 3.84
CA HIS A 103 -1.11 16.42 2.56
C HIS A 103 -0.05 17.51 2.32
N LEU A 104 0.61 17.41 1.16
CA LEU A 104 1.59 18.38 0.69
C LEU A 104 1.06 19.05 -0.58
N SER A 105 0.87 20.35 -0.56
CA SER A 105 0.43 21.12 -1.73
C SER A 105 1.04 22.53 -1.74
N HIS A 106 0.86 23.23 -2.84
CA HIS A 106 1.24 24.66 -2.91
C HIS A 106 0.45 25.54 -1.94
N ASP A 107 -0.76 25.13 -1.59
CA ASP A 107 -1.66 25.88 -0.69
C ASP A 107 -1.34 25.65 0.79
N GLY A 108 -0.45 24.71 1.11
CA GLY A 108 -0.04 24.42 2.46
C GLY A 108 0.27 22.94 2.73
N ILE A 109 0.58 22.69 3.99
CA ILE A 109 0.90 21.37 4.52
C ILE A 109 -0.13 21.06 5.62
N PHE A 110 -0.66 19.85 5.61
CA PHE A 110 -1.51 19.33 6.68
C PHE A 110 -0.95 17.99 7.18
N LEU A 111 -0.96 17.80 8.49
CA LEU A 111 -0.67 16.52 9.14
C LEU A 111 -1.66 16.32 10.27
N GLY A 112 -2.49 15.29 10.19
CA GLY A 112 -3.51 14.98 11.20
C GLY A 112 -4.27 13.70 10.87
N THR A 113 -5.38 13.48 11.57
CA THR A 113 -6.31 12.38 11.29
C THR A 113 -7.17 12.69 10.05
N PRO A 114 -7.79 11.68 9.42
CA PRO A 114 -8.76 11.88 8.33
C PRO A 114 -9.90 12.82 8.71
N GLU A 115 -10.37 12.75 9.96
CA GLU A 115 -11.45 13.62 10.46
C GLU A 115 -11.00 15.08 10.56
N GLU A 116 -9.85 15.32 11.18
CA GLU A 116 -9.25 16.65 11.26
C GLU A 116 -8.98 17.23 9.85
N TYR A 117 -8.57 16.37 8.90
CA TYR A 117 -8.35 16.79 7.52
C TYR A 117 -9.63 17.28 6.87
N ARG A 118 -10.75 16.55 6.99
CA ARG A 118 -12.05 16.95 6.43
C ARG A 118 -12.53 18.32 6.94
N HIS A 119 -12.21 18.66 8.18
CA HIS A 119 -12.56 19.93 8.80
C HIS A 119 -11.54 21.04 8.56
N SER A 120 -10.36 20.71 8.05
CA SER A 120 -9.32 21.71 7.76
C SER A 120 -9.67 22.57 6.53
N PRO A 121 -9.17 23.82 6.45
CA PRO A 121 -9.36 24.63 5.24
C PRO A 121 -8.80 23.97 3.97
N LEU A 122 -7.70 23.23 4.11
CA LEU A 122 -7.10 22.49 3.00
C LEU A 122 -8.01 21.33 2.56
N GLY A 123 -8.49 20.53 3.52
CA GLY A 123 -9.38 19.42 3.24
C GLY A 123 -10.69 19.84 2.60
N GLN A 124 -11.30 20.92 3.07
CA GLN A 124 -12.56 21.45 2.51
C GLN A 124 -12.44 21.84 1.03
N ARG A 125 -11.28 22.33 0.58
CA ARG A 125 -11.03 22.64 -0.84
C ARG A 125 -10.96 21.39 -1.70
N PHE A 126 -10.35 20.31 -1.19
CA PHE A 126 -10.12 19.08 -1.96
C PHE A 126 -11.26 18.08 -1.84
N VAL A 127 -11.92 17.98 -0.70
CA VAL A 127 -13.09 17.11 -0.49
C VAL A 127 -14.35 17.74 -1.07
N GLY A 128 -14.51 19.06 -0.96
CA GLY A 128 -15.66 19.79 -1.52
C GLY A 128 -15.63 20.01 -3.02
N GLY A 129 -14.48 19.92 -3.66
CA GLY A 129 -14.31 20.09 -5.10
C GLY A 129 -14.70 18.87 -5.96
N CYS A 130 -14.90 17.70 -5.36
CA CYS A 130 -15.33 16.48 -6.08
C CYS A 130 -16.86 16.36 -6.25
N SER A 131 -17.63 17.41 -5.94
CA SER A 131 -19.11 17.38 -6.01
C SER A 131 -19.68 18.05 -7.26
N HIS A 132 -18.87 18.35 -8.27
CA HIS A 132 -19.33 18.89 -9.55
C HIS A 132 -18.64 18.18 -10.72
N ASP A 133 -19.27 17.06 -11.16
CA ASP A 133 -19.68 16.73 -12.54
C ASP A 133 -20.36 15.38 -12.56
#